data_c52caa4a57a278555d29f1ea84d12934
#
_entry.id   c52caa4a57a278555d29f1ea84d12934
#
_cell.length_a   1.000
_cell.length_b   1.000
_cell.length_c   1.000
_cell.angle_alpha   90.00
_cell.angle_beta   90.00
_cell.angle_gamma   90.00
#
_symmetry.space_group_name_H-M   'P 1'
#
loop_
_entity.id
_entity.type
_entity.pdbx_description
1 polymer ?
#
loop_
_entity_poly.entity_id
_entity_poly.type
_entity_poly.pdbx_seq_one_letter_code
_entity_poly.pdbx_strand_id
1 'polypeptide(L)'
;MKILFASMPADGHFNPLTGIAVQLADRGHDVRWYAGPAYGTKLDRLGMRWFPYERATEVMASNLNDLFPERAGLKGPKLISLDLEALFVSQVENHFQDLAQLRQAWPFNALVCDGAL
;
A
#
# COMPACT_ATOMS: atom_id res chain seq x y z
N MET A 1 -12.11 17.68 4.56
CA MET A 1 -10.77 17.47 3.95
C MET A 1 -10.79 16.25 3.05
N LYS A 2 -9.95 16.25 2.05
CA LYS A 2 -9.64 15.07 1.25
C LYS A 2 -8.41 14.40 1.84
N ILE A 3 -8.56 13.17 2.33
CA ILE A 3 -7.51 12.44 3.03
C ILE A 3 -7.24 11.13 2.29
N LEU A 4 -6.00 10.94 1.88
CA LEU A 4 -5.55 9.70 1.24
C LEU A 4 -4.82 8.83 2.26
N PHE A 5 -5.24 7.59 2.37
CA PHE A 5 -4.56 6.56 3.16
C PHE A 5 -3.76 5.66 2.23
N ALA A 6 -2.59 5.25 2.68
CA ALA A 6 -1.77 4.29 1.97
C ALA A 6 -0.98 3.45 2.99
N SER A 7 -0.86 2.16 2.74
CA SER A 7 -0.09 1.27 3.61
C SER A 7 0.58 0.20 2.78
N MET A 8 1.59 -0.44 3.35
CA MET A 8 2.12 -1.66 2.78
C MET A 8 1.02 -2.72 2.68
N PRO A 9 1.08 -3.58 1.65
CA PRO A 9 0.12 -4.68 1.50
C PRO A 9 0.43 -5.83 2.47
N ALA A 10 0.23 -5.57 3.75
CA ALA A 10 0.39 -6.51 4.83
C ALA A 10 -0.61 -6.18 5.95
N ASP A 11 -1.22 -7.20 6.55
CA ASP A 11 -2.28 -7.01 7.53
C ASP A 11 -1.84 -6.18 8.74
N GLY A 12 -0.60 -6.37 9.20
CA GLY A 12 -0.05 -5.60 10.32
C GLY A 12 0.13 -4.11 10.04
N HIS A 13 0.19 -3.73 8.78
CA HIS A 13 0.30 -2.33 8.34
C HIS A 13 -1.05 -1.74 7.94
N PHE A 14 -1.89 -2.54 7.33
CA PHE A 14 -3.21 -2.11 6.85
C PHE A 14 -4.24 -2.00 7.98
N ASN A 15 -4.39 -3.06 8.78
CA ASN A 15 -5.47 -3.14 9.76
C ASN A 15 -5.46 -2.01 10.80
N PRO A 16 -4.31 -1.58 11.36
CA PRO A 16 -4.31 -0.49 12.33
C PRO A 16 -4.83 0.84 11.78
N LEU A 17 -4.68 1.07 10.47
CA LEU A 17 -5.12 2.31 9.85
C LEU A 17 -6.60 2.33 9.52
N THR A 18 -7.27 1.17 9.43
CA THR A 18 -8.68 1.10 9.06
C THR A 18 -9.58 1.79 10.07
N GLY A 19 -9.31 1.63 11.36
CA GLY A 19 -10.08 2.29 12.41
C GLY A 19 -10.00 3.82 12.31
N ILE A 20 -8.82 4.34 12.05
CA ILE A 20 -8.60 5.79 11.89
C ILE A 20 -9.32 6.28 10.63
N ALA A 21 -9.22 5.55 9.53
CA ALA A 21 -9.88 5.92 8.28
C ALA A 21 -11.40 5.98 8.43
N VAL A 22 -11.99 4.98 9.06
CA VAL A 22 -13.44 4.93 9.31
C VAL A 22 -13.87 6.10 10.19
N GLN A 23 -13.13 6.39 11.27
CA GLN A 23 -13.43 7.51 12.16
C GLN A 23 -13.41 8.85 11.42
N LEU A 24 -12.43 9.07 10.57
CA LEU A 24 -12.32 10.31 9.80
C LEU A 24 -13.46 10.42 8.77
N ALA A 25 -13.82 9.31 8.12
CA ALA A 25 -14.95 9.29 7.20
C ALA A 25 -16.26 9.60 7.92
N ASP A 26 -16.48 9.05 9.11
CA ASP A 26 -17.67 9.30 9.94
C ASP A 26 -17.77 10.77 10.38
N ARG A 27 -16.62 11.44 10.47
CA ARG A 27 -16.58 12.89 10.80
C ARG A 27 -16.77 13.80 9.59
N GLY A 28 -17.08 13.24 8.43
CA GLY A 28 -17.41 14.00 7.23
C GLY A 28 -16.24 14.30 6.29
N HIS A 29 -15.07 13.73 6.53
CA HIS A 29 -13.95 13.84 5.60
C HIS A 29 -14.12 12.92 4.39
N ASP A 30 -13.65 13.34 3.22
CA ASP A 30 -13.57 12.48 2.04
C ASP A 30 -12.31 11.65 2.15
N VAL A 31 -12.46 10.42 2.63
CA VAL A 31 -11.36 9.50 2.89
C VAL A 31 -11.30 8.46 1.77
N ARG A 32 -10.15 8.31 1.17
CA ARG A 32 -9.89 7.31 0.13
C ARG A 32 -8.56 6.64 0.39
N TRP A 33 -8.39 5.47 -0.21
CA TRP A 33 -7.17 4.66 -0.08
C TRP A 33 -6.48 4.51 -1.43
N TYR A 34 -5.18 4.39 -1.36
CA TYR A 34 -4.35 3.94 -2.47
C TYR A 34 -3.87 2.53 -2.12
N ALA A 35 -4.28 1.52 -2.90
CA ALA A 35 -4.09 0.12 -2.54
C ALA A 35 -3.94 -0.79 -3.76
N GLY A 36 -3.29 -1.93 -3.56
CA GLY A 36 -3.29 -3.02 -4.53
C GLY A 36 -4.58 -3.85 -4.45
N PRO A 37 -4.77 -4.79 -5.41
CA PRO A 37 -6.05 -5.53 -5.55
C PRO A 37 -6.46 -6.32 -4.31
N ALA A 38 -5.51 -6.92 -3.58
CA ALA A 38 -5.84 -7.73 -2.40
C ALA A 38 -6.49 -6.88 -1.30
N TYR A 39 -5.98 -5.68 -1.08
CA TYR A 39 -6.52 -4.77 -0.07
C TYR A 39 -7.66 -3.92 -0.58
N GLY A 40 -7.73 -3.68 -1.88
CA GLY A 40 -8.89 -3.07 -2.51
C GLY A 40 -10.17 -3.85 -2.25
N THR A 41 -10.12 -5.17 -2.31
CA THR A 41 -11.26 -6.04 -1.98
C THR A 41 -11.71 -5.85 -0.52
N LYS A 42 -10.76 -5.75 0.40
CA LYS A 42 -11.08 -5.47 1.81
C LYS A 42 -11.70 -4.10 2.01
N LEU A 43 -11.22 -3.10 1.27
CA LEU A 43 -11.76 -1.75 1.30
C LEU A 43 -13.18 -1.68 0.75
N ASP A 44 -13.48 -2.44 -0.30
CA ASP A 44 -14.85 -2.54 -0.83
C ASP A 44 -15.82 -3.06 0.23
N ARG A 45 -15.40 -4.04 1.03
CA ARG A 45 -16.22 -4.57 2.13
C ARG A 45 -16.47 -3.54 3.24
N LEU A 46 -15.54 -2.60 3.42
CA LEU A 46 -15.67 -1.50 4.37
C LEU A 46 -16.48 -0.32 3.81
N GLY A 47 -16.88 -0.39 2.55
CA GLY A 47 -17.56 0.72 1.88
C GLY A 47 -16.64 1.92 1.63
N MET A 48 -15.33 1.70 1.62
CA MET A 48 -14.32 2.74 1.46
C MET A 48 -13.90 2.87 0.00
N ARG A 49 -13.87 4.10 -0.53
CA ARG A 49 -13.37 4.35 -1.88
C ARG A 49 -11.87 4.17 -1.92
N TRP A 50 -11.35 3.70 -3.06
CA TRP A 50 -9.92 3.49 -3.21
C TRP A 50 -9.45 3.64 -4.65
N PHE A 51 -8.16 3.94 -4.79
CA PHE A 51 -7.47 4.04 -6.07
C PHE A 51 -6.50 2.87 -6.20
N PRO A 52 -6.52 2.14 -7.32
CA PRO A 52 -5.61 1.01 -7.51
C PRO A 52 -4.17 1.48 -7.76
N TYR A 53 -3.22 0.60 -7.46
CA TYR A 53 -1.87 0.75 -7.98
C TYR A 53 -1.91 0.76 -9.51
N GLU A 54 -1.12 1.60 -10.13
CA GLU A 54 -1.00 1.64 -11.60
C GLU A 54 0.37 1.17 -12.04
N ARG A 55 1.44 1.82 -11.58
CA ARG A 55 2.82 1.42 -11.85
C ARG A 55 3.35 0.45 -10.82
N ALA A 56 2.92 0.60 -9.57
CA ALA A 56 3.37 -0.24 -8.49
C ALA A 56 2.77 -1.64 -8.57
N THR A 57 3.58 -2.64 -8.20
CA THR A 57 3.15 -4.02 -8.04
C THR A 57 2.88 -4.30 -6.57
N GLU A 58 1.81 -5.02 -6.28
CA GLU A 58 1.49 -5.43 -4.91
C GLU A 58 2.41 -6.59 -4.50
N VAL A 59 3.51 -6.25 -3.81
CA VAL A 59 4.49 -7.24 -3.32
C VAL A 59 4.07 -7.67 -1.92
N MET A 60 3.75 -8.95 -1.77
CA MET A 60 3.27 -9.55 -0.52
C MET A 60 4.08 -10.80 -0.20
N ALA A 61 4.05 -11.22 1.07
CA ALA A 61 4.68 -12.48 1.47
C ALA A 61 4.20 -13.67 0.63
N SER A 62 2.93 -13.65 0.23
CA SER A 62 2.31 -14.73 -0.55
C SER A 62 2.80 -14.82 -2.00
N ASN A 63 3.33 -13.75 -2.58
CA ASN A 63 3.76 -13.71 -3.98
C ASN A 63 5.25 -13.43 -4.17
N LEU A 64 6.03 -13.37 -3.10
CA LEU A 64 7.47 -13.08 -3.17
C LEU A 64 8.22 -14.06 -4.06
N ASN A 65 7.93 -15.35 -3.94
CA ASN A 65 8.62 -16.37 -4.73
C ASN A 65 8.34 -16.24 -6.23
N ASP A 66 7.13 -15.86 -6.60
CA ASP A 66 6.73 -15.69 -7.99
C ASP A 66 7.36 -14.43 -8.61
N LEU A 67 7.39 -13.33 -7.85
CA LEU A 67 7.95 -12.06 -8.31
C LEU A 67 9.48 -12.03 -8.28
N PHE A 68 10.09 -12.77 -7.35
CA PHE A 68 11.53 -12.81 -7.13
C PHE A 68 12.02 -14.27 -7.10
N PRO A 69 12.07 -14.94 -8.27
CA PRO A 69 12.44 -16.36 -8.32
C PRO A 69 13.85 -16.65 -7.81
N GLU A 70 14.75 -15.68 -7.79
CA GLU A 70 16.09 -15.80 -7.23
C GLU A 70 16.12 -16.15 -5.74
N ARG A 71 15.01 -15.98 -5.02
CA ARG A 71 14.90 -16.37 -3.60
C ARG A 71 15.18 -17.84 -3.37
N ALA A 72 14.83 -18.68 -4.33
CA ALA A 72 14.99 -20.14 -4.20
C ALA A 72 16.44 -20.57 -4.01
N GLY A 73 17.40 -19.79 -4.51
CA GLY A 73 18.82 -20.08 -4.39
C GLY A 73 19.51 -19.41 -3.20
N LEU A 74 18.77 -18.66 -2.37
CA LEU A 74 19.35 -17.86 -1.29
C LEU A 74 18.95 -18.40 0.09
N LYS A 75 19.85 -18.22 1.06
CA LYS A 75 19.65 -18.61 2.46
C LYS A 75 20.30 -17.58 3.39
N GLY A 76 19.79 -17.53 4.64
CA GLY A 76 20.35 -16.71 5.70
C GLY A 76 20.36 -15.22 5.39
N PRO A 77 21.45 -14.49 5.70
CA PRO A 77 21.51 -13.05 5.53
C PRO A 77 21.21 -12.52 4.12
N LYS A 78 21.60 -13.29 3.10
CA LYS A 78 21.35 -12.92 1.68
C LYS A 78 19.87 -12.96 1.36
N LEU A 79 19.14 -13.95 1.87
CA LEU A 79 17.69 -14.04 1.70
C LEU A 79 16.98 -12.91 2.43
N ILE A 80 17.40 -12.63 3.66
CA ILE A 80 16.83 -11.52 4.45
C ILE A 80 17.04 -10.18 3.73
N SER A 81 18.23 -9.95 3.20
CA SER A 81 18.54 -8.73 2.45
C SER A 81 17.66 -8.58 1.22
N LEU A 82 17.48 -9.66 0.45
CA LEU A 82 16.60 -9.63 -0.72
C LEU A 82 15.14 -9.36 -0.32
N ASP A 83 14.66 -10.00 0.74
CA ASP A 83 13.28 -9.82 1.21
C ASP A 83 13.02 -8.39 1.66
N LEU A 84 13.95 -7.78 2.38
CA LEU A 84 13.83 -6.38 2.80
C LEU A 84 13.79 -5.45 1.59
N GLU A 85 14.66 -5.67 0.60
CA GLU A 85 14.65 -4.90 -0.64
C GLU A 85 13.34 -5.10 -1.41
N ALA A 86 12.90 -6.33 -1.57
CA ALA A 86 11.68 -6.66 -2.31
C ALA A 86 10.44 -6.04 -1.67
N LEU A 87 10.30 -6.15 -0.35
CA LEU A 87 9.11 -5.69 0.36
C LEU A 87 9.08 -4.17 0.56
N PHE A 88 10.23 -3.54 0.81
CA PHE A 88 10.27 -2.15 1.25
C PHE A 88 10.89 -1.18 0.25
N VAL A 89 11.68 -1.64 -0.70
CA VAL A 89 12.44 -0.77 -1.60
C VAL A 89 12.04 -0.92 -3.07
N SER A 90 11.73 -2.12 -3.52
CA SER A 90 11.56 -2.40 -4.96
C SER A 90 10.47 -1.55 -5.63
N GLN A 91 9.45 -1.13 -4.90
CA GLN A 91 8.32 -0.39 -5.45
C GLN A 91 8.29 1.10 -5.08
N VAL A 92 9.34 1.62 -4.42
CA VAL A 92 9.38 3.01 -3.96
C VAL A 92 9.14 4.00 -5.11
N GLU A 93 9.88 3.86 -6.20
CA GLU A 93 9.74 4.76 -7.35
C GLU A 93 8.34 4.69 -7.97
N ASN A 94 7.81 3.47 -8.12
CA ASN A 94 6.49 3.25 -8.68
C ASN A 94 5.39 3.84 -7.81
N HIS A 95 5.48 3.67 -6.49
CA HIS A 95 4.54 4.29 -5.55
C HIS A 95 4.62 5.81 -5.60
N PHE A 96 5.82 6.37 -5.66
CA PHE A 96 6.01 7.80 -5.77
C PHE A 96 5.32 8.37 -7.01
N GLN A 97 5.52 7.73 -8.17
CA GLN A 97 4.91 8.17 -9.43
C GLN A 97 3.39 8.03 -9.41
N ASP A 98 2.87 6.93 -8.88
CA ASP A 98 1.44 6.73 -8.73
C ASP A 98 0.80 7.80 -7.84
N LEU A 99 1.42 8.08 -6.69
CA LEU A 99 0.91 9.09 -5.75
C LEU A 99 0.99 10.50 -6.34
N ALA A 100 2.06 10.82 -7.06
CA ALA A 100 2.19 12.13 -7.73
C ALA A 100 1.11 12.33 -8.78
N GLN A 101 0.82 11.31 -9.60
CA GLN A 101 -0.24 11.35 -10.60
C GLN A 101 -1.61 11.46 -9.94
N LEU A 102 -1.85 10.68 -8.88
CA LEU A 102 -3.09 10.69 -8.14
C LEU A 102 -3.35 12.06 -7.49
N ARG A 103 -2.31 12.71 -6.96
CA ARG A 103 -2.39 14.05 -6.38
C ARG A 103 -2.90 15.09 -7.39
N GLN A 104 -2.55 14.92 -8.66
CA GLN A 104 -3.04 15.80 -9.73
C GLN A 104 -4.51 15.51 -10.06
N ALA A 105 -4.90 14.24 -10.12
CA ALA A 105 -6.26 13.83 -10.46
C ALA A 105 -7.26 14.07 -9.31
N TRP A 106 -6.82 13.86 -8.07
CA TRP A 106 -7.63 14.05 -6.88
C TRP A 106 -6.79 14.77 -5.82
N PRO A 107 -6.84 16.12 -5.75
CA PRO A 107 -5.96 16.92 -4.89
C PRO A 107 -6.28 16.71 -3.41
N PHE A 108 -5.68 15.70 -2.79
CA PHE A 108 -5.86 15.43 -1.37
C PHE A 108 -5.08 16.43 -0.51
N ASN A 109 -5.62 16.72 0.67
CA ASN A 109 -5.04 17.67 1.62
C ASN A 109 -4.02 17.02 2.55
N ALA A 110 -4.19 15.73 2.83
CA ALA A 110 -3.33 14.97 3.73
C ALA A 110 -3.12 13.56 3.21
N LEU A 111 -1.93 13.03 3.44
CA LEU A 111 -1.58 11.63 3.21
C LEU A 111 -1.28 10.98 4.56
N VAL A 112 -1.99 9.91 4.86
CA VAL A 112 -1.76 9.11 6.07
C VAL A 112 -1.22 7.77 5.64
N CYS A 113 -0.03 7.43 6.09
CA CYS A 113 0.61 6.16 5.77
C CYS A 113 1.34 5.60 6.99
N ASP A 114 1.66 4.32 6.93
CA ASP A 114 2.55 3.74 7.92
C ASP A 114 4.01 4.06 7.60
N GLY A 115 4.90 3.84 8.54
CA GLY A 115 6.31 4.20 8.40
C GLY A 115 7.09 3.38 7.37
N ALA A 116 6.46 2.39 6.76
CA ALA A 116 7.10 1.50 5.79
C ALA A 116 6.73 1.82 4.33
N LEU A 117 5.81 2.71 4.10
CA LEU A 117 5.45 3.17 2.75
C LEU A 117 6.10 4.56 2.44
#